data_acaa52fab858747756437ece5ea91d37
#
_entry.id   acaa52fab858747756437ece5ea91d37
#
_cell.length_a   1.000
_cell.length_b   1.000
_cell.length_c   1.000
_cell.angle_alpha   90.00
_cell.angle_beta   90.00
_cell.angle_gamma   90.00
#
_symmetry.space_group_name_H-M   'P 1'
#
loop_
_entity.id
_entity.type
_entity.pdbx_description
1 polymer ?
#
loop_
_entity_poly.entity_id
_entity_poly.type
_entity_poly.pdbx_seq_one_letter_code
_entity_poly.pdbx_strand_id
1 'polypeptide(L)'
;MSQPWARGFYSGKAWLRCRAAFIAKRRAIDGGMCMDCGERLGYIAHHWPVMLTAETVNDPDIALNHANLRWVCKECHDKYPGHGVAPSLTPLIRFDADGDPIPP
;
A
#
# COMPACT_ATOMS: atom_id res chain seq x y z
N MET A 1 2.05 -4.48 -15.38
CA MET A 1 3.15 -3.53 -15.57
C MET A 1 2.91 -2.30 -14.70
N SER A 2 3.95 -1.85 -14.00
CA SER A 2 3.80 -0.71 -13.11
C SER A 2 3.60 0.57 -13.90
N GLN A 3 2.82 1.51 -13.36
CA GLN A 3 2.68 2.82 -13.94
C GLN A 3 4.00 3.58 -13.86
N PRO A 4 4.35 4.40 -14.85
CA PRO A 4 5.60 5.17 -14.82
C PRO A 4 5.74 6.05 -13.58
N TRP A 5 4.64 6.68 -13.14
CA TRP A 5 4.67 7.52 -11.95
C TRP A 5 4.97 6.72 -10.69
N ALA A 6 4.48 5.47 -10.62
CA ALA A 6 4.70 4.62 -9.46
C ALA A 6 6.18 4.25 -9.31
N ARG A 7 6.83 3.92 -10.42
CA ARG A 7 8.24 3.55 -10.40
C ARG A 7 9.11 4.70 -9.89
N GLY A 8 8.87 5.90 -10.38
CA GLY A 8 9.61 7.08 -9.94
C GLY A 8 9.36 7.40 -8.47
N PHE A 9 8.11 7.26 -8.02
CA PHE A 9 7.77 7.52 -6.63
C PHE A 9 8.46 6.54 -5.69
N TYR A 10 8.34 5.24 -5.96
CA TYR A 10 8.84 4.21 -5.04
C TYR A 10 10.36 4.15 -4.96
N SER A 11 11.06 4.65 -5.97
CA SER A 11 12.52 4.75 -5.93
C SER A 11 13.01 6.10 -5.39
N GLY A 12 12.10 7.04 -5.14
CA GLY A 12 12.45 8.39 -4.69
C GLY A 12 12.85 8.44 -3.23
N LYS A 13 13.70 9.41 -2.90
CA LYS A 13 14.21 9.57 -1.54
C LYS A 13 13.11 9.85 -0.52
N ALA A 14 12.10 10.63 -0.92
CA ALA A 14 11.02 10.99 -0.02
C ALA A 14 10.26 9.75 0.45
N TRP A 15 9.91 8.87 -0.48
CA TRP A 15 9.24 7.62 -0.13
C TRP A 15 10.14 6.72 0.71
N LEU A 16 11.39 6.55 0.32
CA LEU A 16 12.30 5.66 1.04
C LEU A 16 12.50 6.12 2.49
N ARG A 17 12.58 7.42 2.72
CA ARG A 17 12.68 7.97 4.08
C ARG A 17 11.39 7.77 4.86
N CYS A 18 10.26 8.04 4.23
CA CYS A 18 8.95 7.85 4.86
C CYS A 18 8.74 6.39 5.24
N ARG A 19 9.05 5.49 4.33
CA ARG A 19 8.91 4.05 4.55
C ARG A 19 9.81 3.58 5.69
N ALA A 20 11.06 4.00 5.70
CA ALA A 20 12.00 3.59 6.75
C ALA A 20 11.54 4.08 8.12
N ALA A 21 11.05 5.31 8.22
CA ALA A 21 10.52 5.86 9.46
C ALA A 21 9.28 5.10 9.91
N PHE A 22 8.41 4.75 8.98
CA PHE A 22 7.20 3.99 9.28
C PHE A 22 7.54 2.59 9.81
N ILE A 23 8.49 1.91 9.19
CA ILE A 23 8.92 0.59 9.62
C ILE A 23 9.53 0.66 11.03
N ALA A 24 10.39 1.65 11.29
CA ALA A 24 10.99 1.82 12.61
C ALA A 24 9.92 2.05 13.67
N LYS A 25 8.91 2.85 13.35
CA LYS A 25 7.78 3.11 14.23
C LYS A 25 7.01 1.83 14.54
N ARG A 26 6.72 1.02 13.51
CA ARG A 26 6.00 -0.23 13.70
C ARG A 26 6.79 -1.23 14.53
N ARG A 27 8.10 -1.29 14.32
CA ARG A 27 8.96 -2.17 15.11
C ARG A 27 8.97 -1.78 16.59
N ALA A 28 8.92 -0.48 16.87
CA ALA A 28 8.87 0.01 18.23
C ALA A 28 7.54 -0.30 18.92
N ILE A 29 6.44 -0.35 18.15
CA ILE A 29 5.11 -0.60 18.72
C ILE A 29 4.90 -2.08 19.03
N ASP A 30 5.17 -2.96 18.06
CA ASP A 30 4.83 -4.38 18.20
C ASP A 30 5.84 -5.32 17.53
N GLY A 31 7.06 -4.85 17.30
CA GLY A 31 8.07 -5.65 16.65
C GLY A 31 7.93 -5.75 15.15
N GLY A 32 7.03 -4.95 14.55
CA GLY A 32 6.82 -4.96 13.10
C GLY A 32 5.83 -6.01 12.63
N MET A 33 4.89 -6.36 13.47
CA MET A 33 3.86 -7.35 13.10
C MET A 33 2.88 -6.77 12.09
N CYS A 34 2.30 -7.65 11.28
CA CYS A 34 1.24 -7.28 10.34
C CYS A 34 0.10 -6.60 11.08
N MET A 35 -0.31 -5.43 10.57
CA MET A 35 -1.40 -4.68 11.21
C MET A 35 -2.77 -5.33 11.03
N ASP A 36 -2.91 -6.19 10.03
CA ASP A 36 -4.19 -6.82 9.73
C ASP A 36 -4.39 -8.14 10.46
N CYS A 37 -3.45 -9.06 10.39
CA CYS A 37 -3.62 -10.36 11.03
C CYS A 37 -2.93 -10.45 12.40
N GLY A 38 -1.88 -9.68 12.63
CA GLY A 38 -1.14 -9.71 13.89
C GLY A 38 -0.43 -11.02 14.15
N GLU A 39 -0.40 -11.93 13.21
CA GLU A 39 0.17 -13.27 13.39
C GLU A 39 1.52 -13.44 12.70
N ARG A 40 1.77 -12.66 11.65
CA ARG A 40 3.00 -12.71 10.88
C ARG A 40 3.67 -11.35 10.92
N LEU A 41 4.97 -11.34 10.65
CA LEU A 41 5.67 -10.07 10.48
C LEU A 41 5.13 -9.36 9.24
N GLY A 42 5.03 -8.04 9.35
CA GLY A 42 4.70 -7.22 8.20
C GLY A 42 5.84 -7.23 7.18
N TYR A 43 5.51 -6.95 5.96
CA TYR A 43 6.47 -6.98 4.86
C TYR A 43 6.27 -5.84 3.89
N ILE A 44 5.05 -5.36 3.74
CA ILE A 44 4.69 -4.38 2.73
C ILE A 44 4.07 -3.16 3.41
N ALA A 45 4.58 -1.97 3.07
CA ALA A 45 3.96 -0.72 3.46
C ALA A 45 2.94 -0.35 2.39
N HIS A 46 1.67 -0.54 2.70
CA HIS A 46 0.56 -0.41 1.77
C HIS A 46 -0.18 0.91 2.01
N HIS A 47 -0.44 1.65 0.94
CA HIS A 47 -1.24 2.87 1.04
C HIS A 47 -2.72 2.50 1.16
N TRP A 48 -3.28 2.82 2.31
CA TRP A 48 -4.67 2.53 2.62
C TRP A 48 -5.12 3.40 3.80
N PRO A 49 -6.33 4.01 3.78
CA PRO A 49 -7.43 3.74 2.85
C PRO A 49 -7.37 4.48 1.52
N VAL A 50 -6.51 5.48 1.38
CA VAL A 50 -6.42 6.22 0.12
C VAL A 50 -5.28 5.65 -0.70
N MET A 51 -5.63 4.96 -1.78
CA MET A 51 -4.64 4.33 -2.64
C MET A 51 -3.89 5.37 -3.47
N LEU A 52 -2.64 5.05 -3.82
CA LEU A 52 -1.87 5.89 -4.70
C LEU A 52 -2.38 5.79 -6.13
N THR A 53 -2.55 6.94 -6.76
CA THR A 53 -2.88 7.07 -8.16
C THR A 53 -1.96 8.13 -8.77
N ALA A 54 -2.08 8.35 -10.07
CA ALA A 54 -1.32 9.41 -10.72
C ALA A 54 -1.64 10.78 -10.12
N GLU A 55 -2.84 10.96 -9.60
CA GLU A 55 -3.25 12.22 -8.97
C GLU A 55 -2.77 12.33 -7.52
N THR A 56 -2.86 11.24 -6.75
CA THR A 56 -2.55 11.29 -5.32
C THR A 56 -1.07 11.12 -5.01
N VAL A 57 -0.30 10.60 -5.95
CA VAL A 57 1.13 10.35 -5.74
C VAL A 57 1.91 11.64 -5.45
N ASN A 58 1.42 12.78 -5.91
CA ASN A 58 2.06 14.07 -5.69
C ASN A 58 1.56 14.79 -4.45
N ASP A 59 0.61 14.20 -3.72
CA ASP A 59 0.07 14.77 -2.50
C ASP A 59 0.77 14.11 -1.30
N PRO A 60 1.69 14.83 -0.61
CA PRO A 60 2.39 14.23 0.52
C PRO A 60 1.48 13.85 1.69
N ASP A 61 0.32 14.50 1.82
CA ASP A 61 -0.63 14.12 2.87
C ASP A 61 -1.28 12.77 2.59
N ILE A 62 -1.17 12.27 1.38
CA ILE A 62 -1.65 10.95 0.98
C ILE A 62 -0.48 9.99 0.82
N ALA A 63 0.51 10.39 0.03
CA ALA A 63 1.59 9.51 -0.38
C ALA A 63 2.64 9.30 0.72
N LEU A 64 2.85 10.28 1.59
CA LEU A 64 3.89 10.25 2.62
C LEU A 64 3.33 10.36 4.03
N ASN A 65 2.07 10.07 4.22
CA ASN A 65 1.41 10.16 5.52
C ASN A 65 1.32 8.79 6.17
N HIS A 66 1.94 8.62 7.33
CA HIS A 66 1.91 7.34 8.05
C HIS A 66 0.48 6.92 8.41
N ALA A 67 -0.43 7.86 8.60
CA ALA A 67 -1.83 7.53 8.86
C ALA A 67 -2.50 6.87 7.65
N ASN A 68 -1.93 7.03 6.47
CA ASN A 68 -2.40 6.38 5.24
C ASN A 68 -1.50 5.22 4.83
N LEU A 69 -0.80 4.62 5.78
CA LEU A 69 0.04 3.45 5.53
C LEU A 69 -0.35 2.32 6.46
N ARG A 70 -0.32 1.10 5.93
CA ARG A 70 -0.51 -0.10 6.74
C ARG A 70 0.67 -1.04 6.49
N TRP A 71 1.19 -1.58 7.58
CA TRP A 71 2.27 -2.56 7.53
C TRP A 71 1.64 -3.94 7.56
N VAL A 72 1.69 -4.64 6.44
CA VAL A 72 0.95 -5.90 6.29
C VAL A 72 1.85 -6.99 5.71
N CYS A 73 1.51 -8.23 6.02
CA CYS A 73 2.17 -9.37 5.39
C CYS A 73 1.64 -9.55 3.97
N LYS A 74 2.34 -10.36 3.20
CA LYS A 74 1.97 -10.56 1.80
C LYS A 74 0.55 -11.12 1.66
N GLU A 75 0.20 -12.07 2.51
CA GLU A 75 -1.12 -12.71 2.46
C GLU A 75 -2.24 -11.70 2.71
N CYS A 76 -2.06 -10.82 3.68
CA CYS A 76 -3.05 -9.79 3.95
C CYS A 76 -3.07 -8.73 2.85
N HIS A 77 -1.90 -8.37 2.33
CA HIS A 77 -1.81 -7.40 1.25
C HIS A 77 -2.58 -7.88 0.01
N ASP A 78 -2.46 -9.15 -0.33
CA ASP A 78 -3.10 -9.70 -1.51
C ASP A 78 -4.62 -9.71 -1.40
N LYS A 79 -5.17 -9.51 -0.21
CA LYS A 79 -6.61 -9.44 -0.01
C LYS A 79 -7.19 -8.05 -0.24
N TYR A 80 -6.34 -7.03 -0.35
CA TYR A 80 -6.84 -5.67 -0.60
C TYR A 80 -7.31 -5.53 -2.04
N PRO A 81 -8.31 -4.67 -2.30
CA PRO A 81 -8.75 -4.41 -3.66
C PRO A 81 -7.60 -3.93 -4.53
N GLY A 82 -7.53 -4.43 -5.75
CA GLY A 82 -6.50 -4.04 -6.69
C GLY A 82 -5.22 -4.83 -6.60
N HIS A 83 -5.13 -5.78 -5.68
CA HIS A 83 -3.93 -6.59 -5.49
C HIS A 83 -4.26 -8.07 -5.55
N GLY A 84 -3.45 -8.82 -6.28
CA GLY A 84 -3.54 -10.25 -6.31
C GLY A 84 -4.91 -10.77 -6.74
N VAL A 85 -5.32 -11.85 -6.14
CA VAL A 85 -6.58 -12.49 -6.47
C VAL A 85 -7.66 -11.88 -5.62
N ALA A 86 -8.25 -10.80 -6.08
CA ALA A 86 -9.41 -10.28 -5.42
C ALA A 86 -10.55 -11.26 -5.63
N PRO A 87 -11.18 -11.78 -4.57
CA PRO A 87 -12.39 -12.53 -4.76
C PRO A 87 -13.40 -11.64 -5.46
N SER A 88 -14.18 -12.20 -6.31
CA SER A 88 -15.16 -11.49 -7.12
C SER A 88 -16.32 -10.98 -6.30
N LEU A 89 -16.04 -10.28 -5.22
CA LEU A 89 -17.08 -9.83 -4.32
C LEU A 89 -17.63 -8.45 -4.63
N THR A 90 -16.91 -7.69 -5.45
CA THR A 90 -17.35 -6.35 -5.78
C THR A 90 -17.46 -6.19 -7.28
N PRO A 91 -18.66 -6.28 -7.80
CA PRO A 91 -18.85 -6.13 -9.23
C PRO A 91 -18.76 -4.70 -9.72
N LEU A 92 -18.78 -3.70 -8.82
CA LEU A 92 -18.88 -2.32 -9.25
C LEU A 92 -17.55 -1.74 -9.72
N ILE A 93 -16.46 -2.06 -9.03
CA ILE A 93 -15.15 -1.55 -9.39
C ILE A 93 -14.18 -2.71 -9.34
N ARG A 94 -13.45 -2.90 -10.43
CA ARG A 94 -12.36 -3.87 -10.49
C ARG A 94 -11.06 -3.13 -10.69
N PHE A 95 -9.99 -3.76 -10.30
CA PHE A 95 -8.65 -3.19 -10.44
C PHE A 95 -7.82 -4.10 -11.32
N ASP A 96 -6.99 -3.52 -12.15
CA ASP A 96 -6.07 -4.29 -12.98
C ASP A 96 -4.84 -4.73 -12.17
N ALA A 97 -3.89 -5.36 -12.84
CA ALA A 97 -2.69 -5.88 -12.19
C ALA A 97 -1.83 -4.77 -11.58
N ASP A 98 -1.96 -3.55 -12.05
CA ASP A 98 -1.24 -2.39 -11.53
C ASP A 98 -1.99 -1.68 -10.40
N GLY A 99 -3.18 -2.15 -10.06
CA GLY A 99 -3.99 -1.54 -9.03
C GLY A 99 -4.83 -0.36 -9.51
N ASP A 100 -4.92 -0.15 -10.81
CA ASP A 100 -5.75 0.93 -11.36
C ASP A 100 -7.21 0.48 -11.45
N PRO A 101 -8.16 1.37 -11.14
CA PRO A 101 -9.56 1.00 -11.25
C PRO A 101 -9.97 0.80 -12.71
N ILE A 102 -10.71 -0.26 -12.94
CA ILE A 102 -11.24 -0.58 -14.24
C ILE A 102 -12.75 -0.35 -14.21
N PRO A 103 -13.34 0.38 -15.18
CA PRO A 103 -14.79 0.56 -15.21
C PRO A 103 -15.51 -0.78 -15.30
N PRO A 104 -16.69 -0.90 -14.70
CA PRO A 104 -17.48 -2.11 -14.78
C PRO A 104 -17.98 -2.40 -16.18
#